data_7040496303130751414855093dfd2c56
#
_entry.id   7040496303130751414855093dfd2c56
#
_cell.length_a   1.000
_cell.length_b   1.000
_cell.length_c   1.000
_cell.angle_alpha   90.00
_cell.angle_beta   90.00
_cell.angle_gamma   90.00
#
_symmetry.space_group_name_H-M   'P 1'
#
loop_
_entity.id
_entity.type
_entity.pdbx_description
1 polymer ?
#
loop_
_entity_poly.entity_id
_entity_poly.type
_entity_poly.pdbx_seq_one_letter_code
_entity_poly.pdbx_strand_id
1 'polypeptide(L)'
;MNKYFKAVAIAILGMALTGAANAQSALNEILSSGVLKVGTTGDWNPMTVRDPATNSYKGFDIDIMEELARDLGVEVEFVPTDWKTLVNGVVAGQYHITGSASISPARMKAAGFSESYISVEIVPFTAKENAGKFDGHEAINQAGVKVATTLGTTFEKLVRTWYPNADIKVVEAPARGYQEVLAGRADVFITSNIEGSTLEEKFGVARVSNAEARSPTPIAMLLPQTDQVWINYVNNWVKVKEAKGFFEANKAKWGL
;
A
#
# COMPACT_ATOMS: atom_id res chain seq x y z
N MET A 1 83.43 9.32 18.60
CA MET A 1 83.29 8.37 17.49
C MET A 1 81.78 8.05 17.40
N ASN A 2 81.09 8.80 16.56
CA ASN A 2 79.63 8.80 16.44
C ASN A 2 79.17 7.73 15.45
N LYS A 3 78.23 6.87 15.88
CA LYS A 3 77.49 5.98 14.98
C LYS A 3 76.05 6.38 15.04
N TYR A 4 75.58 7.05 13.97
CA TYR A 4 74.19 7.37 13.73
C TYR A 4 73.45 6.11 13.21
N PHE A 5 72.59 5.60 14.03
CA PHE A 5 71.56 4.63 13.55
C PHE A 5 70.41 5.40 12.93
N LYS A 6 70.27 5.31 11.62
CA LYS A 6 69.11 5.78 10.91
C LYS A 6 68.02 4.72 11.04
N ALA A 7 67.03 4.99 11.88
CA ALA A 7 65.77 4.22 11.88
C ALA A 7 64.92 4.65 10.69
N VAL A 8 64.73 3.75 9.74
CA VAL A 8 63.76 3.91 8.63
C VAL A 8 62.41 3.50 9.18
N ALA A 9 61.57 4.49 9.44
CA ALA A 9 60.16 4.25 9.76
C ALA A 9 59.43 3.95 8.45
N ILE A 10 59.08 2.69 8.24
CA ILE A 10 58.16 2.28 7.15
C ILE A 10 56.75 2.63 7.62
N ALA A 11 56.21 3.74 7.12
CA ALA A 11 54.82 4.06 7.27
C ALA A 11 54.01 3.12 6.37
N ILE A 12 53.47 2.07 6.94
CA ILE A 12 52.43 1.25 6.27
C ILE A 12 51.18 2.08 6.27
N LEU A 13 50.94 2.75 5.14
CA LEU A 13 49.69 3.41 4.83
C LEU A 13 48.64 2.32 4.56
N GLY A 14 47.98 1.87 5.65
CA GLY A 14 46.82 1.01 5.55
C GLY A 14 45.72 1.77 4.81
N MET A 15 45.61 1.57 3.48
CA MET A 15 44.40 1.88 2.76
C MET A 15 43.29 1.01 3.35
N ALA A 16 42.57 1.58 4.30
CA ALA A 16 41.24 1.09 4.63
C ALA A 16 40.39 1.25 3.34
N LEU A 17 40.33 0.20 2.55
CA LEU A 17 39.26 0.00 1.60
C LEU A 17 37.97 -0.10 2.43
N THR A 18 37.41 1.06 2.77
CA THR A 18 36.00 1.14 3.11
C THR A 18 35.28 0.79 1.81
N GLY A 19 35.14 -0.51 1.56
CA GLY A 19 34.16 -0.97 0.61
C GLY A 19 32.85 -0.33 1.03
N ALA A 20 32.41 0.67 0.27
CA ALA A 20 31.02 1.05 0.34
C ALA A 20 30.26 -0.26 0.17
N ALA A 21 29.68 -0.76 1.26
CA ALA A 21 28.73 -1.83 1.19
C ALA A 21 27.59 -1.24 0.34
N ASN A 22 27.70 -1.41 -0.98
CA ASN A 22 26.56 -1.20 -1.84
C ASN A 22 25.52 -2.16 -1.29
N ALA A 23 24.52 -1.62 -0.62
CA ALA A 23 23.37 -2.41 -0.22
C ALA A 23 22.94 -3.16 -1.48
N GLN A 24 23.02 -4.48 -1.43
CA GLN A 24 22.68 -5.32 -2.58
C GLN A 24 21.24 -5.00 -2.96
N SER A 25 21.00 -4.71 -4.25
CA SER A 25 19.64 -4.44 -4.71
C SER A 25 18.72 -5.62 -4.41
N ALA A 26 17.50 -5.32 -3.98
CA ALA A 26 16.46 -6.33 -3.79
C ALA A 26 16.27 -7.21 -5.04
N LEU A 27 16.45 -6.65 -6.24
CA LEU A 27 16.42 -7.44 -7.48
C LEU A 27 17.45 -8.59 -7.45
N ASN A 28 18.69 -8.31 -7.05
CA ASN A 28 19.72 -9.35 -6.99
C ASN A 28 19.45 -10.37 -5.85
N GLU A 29 18.92 -9.92 -4.73
CA GLU A 29 18.48 -10.78 -3.62
C GLU A 29 17.36 -11.73 -4.08
N ILE A 30 16.32 -11.20 -4.73
CA ILE A 30 15.19 -11.95 -5.27
C ILE A 30 15.69 -13.03 -6.26
N LEU A 31 16.51 -12.64 -7.24
CA LEU A 31 17.03 -13.55 -8.24
C LEU A 31 17.95 -14.65 -7.66
N SER A 32 18.73 -14.32 -6.64
CA SER A 32 19.64 -15.29 -6.00
C SER A 32 18.93 -16.21 -5.01
N SER A 33 17.92 -15.72 -4.29
CA SER A 33 17.11 -16.53 -3.36
C SER A 33 16.02 -17.34 -4.06
N GLY A 34 15.62 -16.93 -5.27
CA GLY A 34 14.49 -17.52 -5.97
C GLY A 34 13.12 -17.15 -5.39
N VAL A 35 13.03 -16.11 -4.52
CA VAL A 35 11.79 -15.73 -3.83
C VAL A 35 11.56 -14.23 -3.87
N LEU A 36 10.37 -13.83 -4.33
CA LEU A 36 9.82 -12.48 -4.20
C LEU A 36 8.95 -12.39 -2.95
N LYS A 37 9.41 -11.68 -1.91
CA LYS A 37 8.61 -11.41 -0.72
C LYS A 37 7.73 -10.18 -0.94
N VAL A 38 6.42 -10.34 -0.75
CA VAL A 38 5.40 -9.31 -0.99
C VAL A 38 4.63 -9.03 0.30
N GLY A 39 4.73 -7.82 0.83
CA GLY A 39 3.89 -7.38 1.95
C GLY A 39 2.45 -7.17 1.48
N THR A 40 1.47 -7.78 2.16
CA THR A 40 0.06 -7.60 1.82
C THR A 40 -0.83 -7.55 3.06
N THR A 41 -1.84 -6.65 3.02
CA THR A 41 -2.77 -6.48 4.14
C THR A 41 -3.91 -7.49 4.13
N GLY A 42 -4.30 -7.95 2.95
CA GLY A 42 -5.37 -8.96 2.79
C GLY A 42 -6.77 -8.49 3.19
N ASP A 43 -6.99 -7.19 3.25
CA ASP A 43 -8.22 -6.60 3.78
C ASP A 43 -8.86 -5.53 2.88
N TRP A 44 -8.40 -5.35 1.65
CA TRP A 44 -8.94 -4.37 0.69
C TRP A 44 -9.51 -5.06 -0.55
N ASN A 45 -10.77 -5.48 -0.47
CA ASN A 45 -11.48 -6.19 -1.53
C ASN A 45 -11.90 -5.24 -2.68
N PRO A 46 -11.66 -5.56 -3.98
CA PRO A 46 -11.09 -6.80 -4.51
C PRO A 46 -9.58 -6.77 -4.76
N MET A 47 -8.88 -5.74 -4.27
CA MET A 47 -7.44 -5.55 -4.51
C MET A 47 -6.60 -6.66 -3.84
N THR A 48 -6.84 -6.90 -2.55
CA THR A 48 -6.17 -7.94 -1.77
C THR A 48 -7.12 -8.48 -0.70
N VAL A 49 -7.34 -9.79 -0.72
CA VAL A 49 -8.25 -10.49 0.19
C VAL A 49 -7.55 -11.73 0.74
N ARG A 50 -7.46 -11.83 2.06
CA ARG A 50 -6.95 -13.00 2.77
C ARG A 50 -8.10 -13.93 3.13
N ASP A 51 -7.94 -15.20 2.83
CA ASP A 51 -8.81 -16.26 3.36
C ASP A 51 -8.31 -16.64 4.76
N PRO A 52 -9.10 -16.43 5.81
CA PRO A 52 -8.67 -16.74 7.17
C PRO A 52 -8.52 -18.25 7.47
N ALA A 53 -9.19 -19.11 6.69
CA ALA A 53 -9.13 -20.56 6.89
C ALA A 53 -7.85 -21.18 6.32
N THR A 54 -7.40 -20.69 5.17
CA THR A 54 -6.25 -21.23 4.42
C THR A 54 -5.02 -20.34 4.48
N ASN A 55 -5.17 -19.09 4.93
CA ASN A 55 -4.17 -18.03 4.85
C ASN A 55 -3.71 -17.69 3.42
N SER A 56 -4.42 -18.17 2.41
CA SER A 56 -4.16 -17.80 1.02
C SER A 56 -4.67 -16.38 0.72
N TYR A 57 -4.09 -15.79 -0.30
CA TYR A 57 -4.47 -14.46 -0.78
C TYR A 57 -5.03 -14.54 -2.19
N LYS A 58 -5.94 -13.62 -2.52
CA LYS A 58 -6.48 -13.42 -3.86
C LYS A 58 -6.81 -11.95 -4.07
N GLY A 59 -6.85 -11.50 -5.30
CA GLY A 59 -7.23 -10.13 -5.63
C GLY A 59 -6.47 -9.58 -6.83
N PHE A 60 -6.87 -8.40 -7.25
CA PHE A 60 -6.25 -7.69 -8.36
C PHE A 60 -4.73 -7.52 -8.18
N ASP A 61 -4.30 -7.08 -6.99
CA ASP A 61 -2.87 -6.89 -6.69
C ASP A 61 -2.13 -8.21 -6.46
N ILE A 62 -2.83 -9.25 -6.01
CA ILE A 62 -2.23 -10.58 -5.86
C ILE A 62 -1.85 -11.13 -7.23
N ASP A 63 -2.76 -11.06 -8.21
CA ASP A 63 -2.47 -11.46 -9.59
C ASP A 63 -1.28 -10.66 -10.18
N ILE A 64 -1.17 -9.37 -9.86
CA ILE A 64 -0.05 -8.53 -10.32
C ILE A 64 1.28 -9.03 -9.73
N MET A 65 1.31 -9.36 -8.43
CA MET A 65 2.53 -9.84 -7.78
C MET A 65 2.93 -11.24 -8.24
N GLU A 66 1.96 -12.12 -8.47
CA GLU A 66 2.19 -13.44 -9.06
C GLU A 66 2.74 -13.34 -10.48
N GLU A 67 2.22 -12.42 -11.29
CA GLU A 67 2.73 -12.15 -12.64
C GLU A 67 4.15 -11.58 -12.62
N LEU A 68 4.45 -10.66 -11.68
CA LEU A 68 5.80 -10.12 -11.50
C LEU A 68 6.79 -11.23 -11.11
N ALA A 69 6.42 -12.09 -10.16
CA ALA A 69 7.26 -13.22 -9.75
C ALA A 69 7.50 -14.21 -10.91
N ARG A 70 6.46 -14.49 -11.72
CA ARG A 70 6.57 -15.34 -12.92
C ARG A 70 7.54 -14.77 -13.93
N ASP A 71 7.49 -13.46 -14.19
CA ASP A 71 8.41 -12.81 -15.13
C ASP A 71 9.85 -12.75 -14.61
N LEU A 72 10.03 -12.72 -13.28
CA LEU A 72 11.33 -12.84 -12.63
C LEU A 72 11.86 -14.30 -12.62
N GLY A 73 10.99 -15.29 -12.86
CA GLY A 73 11.33 -16.70 -12.77
C GLY A 73 11.53 -17.19 -11.33
N VAL A 74 10.79 -16.61 -10.37
CA VAL A 74 10.91 -16.91 -8.93
C VAL A 74 9.55 -17.23 -8.31
N GLU A 75 9.57 -17.81 -7.12
CA GLU A 75 8.36 -18.02 -6.31
C GLU A 75 7.94 -16.72 -5.63
N VAL A 76 6.64 -16.60 -5.31
CA VAL A 76 6.11 -15.48 -4.51
C VAL A 76 5.79 -15.93 -3.09
N GLU A 77 6.21 -15.14 -2.11
CA GLU A 77 5.87 -15.30 -0.70
C GLU A 77 5.09 -14.08 -0.22
N PHE A 78 3.82 -14.27 0.15
CA PHE A 78 3.01 -13.19 0.71
C PHE A 78 3.24 -13.08 2.22
N VAL A 79 3.78 -11.93 2.66
CA VAL A 79 4.08 -11.60 4.05
C VAL A 79 2.93 -10.77 4.63
N PRO A 80 2.20 -11.28 5.65
CA PRO A 80 1.12 -10.52 6.28
C PRO A 80 1.62 -9.22 6.88
N THR A 81 0.93 -8.12 6.61
CA THR A 81 1.17 -6.81 7.22
C THR A 81 -0.15 -6.07 7.42
N ASP A 82 -0.13 -4.86 7.96
CA ASP A 82 -1.26 -3.95 8.07
C ASP A 82 -0.92 -2.56 7.50
N TRP A 83 -1.93 -1.71 7.34
CA TRP A 83 -1.75 -0.37 6.77
C TRP A 83 -0.83 0.53 7.59
N LYS A 84 -0.76 0.33 8.89
CA LYS A 84 0.07 1.08 9.84
C LYS A 84 1.55 0.73 9.69
N THR A 85 1.86 -0.54 9.41
CA THR A 85 3.22 -1.07 9.31
C THR A 85 3.74 -1.22 7.88
N LEU A 86 2.88 -1.06 6.87
CA LEU A 86 3.18 -1.28 5.45
C LEU A 86 4.47 -0.59 4.97
N VAL A 87 4.63 0.70 5.27
CA VAL A 87 5.82 1.47 4.87
C VAL A 87 7.06 0.99 5.62
N ASN A 88 6.91 0.79 6.94
CA ASN A 88 8.03 0.38 7.78
C ASN A 88 8.56 -1.01 7.41
N GLY A 89 7.69 -1.92 7.00
CA GLY A 89 8.09 -3.25 6.55
C GLY A 89 8.98 -3.23 5.31
N VAL A 90 8.67 -2.38 4.32
CA VAL A 90 9.55 -2.17 3.16
C VAL A 90 10.89 -1.54 3.58
N VAL A 91 10.84 -0.51 4.42
CA VAL A 91 12.05 0.19 4.90
C VAL A 91 12.95 -0.74 5.70
N ALA A 92 12.37 -1.65 6.48
CA ALA A 92 13.09 -2.62 7.29
C ALA A 92 13.51 -3.89 6.51
N GLY A 93 13.17 -4.00 5.22
CA GLY A 93 13.50 -5.17 4.40
C GLY A 93 12.74 -6.45 4.79
N GLN A 94 11.58 -6.33 5.45
CA GLN A 94 10.75 -7.49 5.79
C GLN A 94 10.15 -8.13 4.53
N TYR A 95 9.94 -7.32 3.50
CA TYR A 95 9.53 -7.72 2.16
C TYR A 95 10.10 -6.75 1.13
N HIS A 96 10.24 -7.23 -0.10
CA HIS A 96 10.89 -6.49 -1.19
C HIS A 96 9.99 -5.43 -1.82
N ILE A 97 8.67 -5.63 -1.73
CA ILE A 97 7.65 -4.84 -2.43
C ILE A 97 6.28 -5.00 -1.74
N THR A 98 5.40 -4.03 -1.92
CA THR A 98 3.95 -4.21 -1.67
C THR A 98 3.17 -3.62 -2.82
N GLY A 99 1.99 -4.18 -3.12
CA GLY A 99 0.97 -3.54 -3.94
C GLY A 99 0.07 -2.60 -3.13
N SER A 100 -1.00 -2.13 -3.74
CA SER A 100 -2.11 -1.41 -3.08
C SER A 100 -1.75 -0.11 -2.36
N ALA A 101 -0.58 0.46 -2.60
CA ALA A 101 -0.12 1.62 -1.86
C ALA A 101 -0.53 2.94 -2.54
N SER A 102 -1.37 3.75 -1.88
CA SER A 102 -1.63 5.12 -2.32
C SER A 102 -0.34 5.93 -2.31
N ILE A 103 -0.02 6.58 -3.43
CA ILE A 103 1.06 7.55 -3.50
C ILE A 103 0.67 8.77 -2.66
N SER A 104 1.52 9.15 -1.73
CA SER A 104 1.29 10.35 -0.91
C SER A 104 2.60 11.03 -0.52
N PRO A 105 2.61 12.37 -0.31
CA PRO A 105 3.82 13.09 0.11
C PRO A 105 4.44 12.54 1.39
N ALA A 106 3.64 12.02 2.32
CA ALA A 106 4.13 11.45 3.56
C ALA A 106 4.88 10.12 3.32
N ARG A 107 4.32 9.23 2.49
CA ARG A 107 4.95 7.94 2.16
C ARG A 107 6.18 8.10 1.27
N MET A 108 6.15 9.05 0.30
CA MET A 108 7.29 9.34 -0.58
C MET A 108 8.54 9.82 0.16
N LYS A 109 8.41 10.35 1.38
CA LYS A 109 9.55 10.72 2.23
C LYS A 109 10.29 9.52 2.80
N ALA A 110 9.63 8.37 2.90
CA ALA A 110 10.16 7.18 3.57
C ALA A 110 10.44 6.01 2.61
N ALA A 111 9.70 5.91 1.52
CA ALA A 111 9.78 4.80 0.58
C ALA A 111 9.69 5.27 -0.87
N GLY A 112 10.19 4.45 -1.79
CA GLY A 112 10.05 4.61 -3.24
C GLY A 112 8.72 4.05 -3.73
N PHE A 113 8.33 4.45 -4.93
CA PHE A 113 7.13 3.98 -5.60
C PHE A 113 7.42 3.58 -7.04
N SER A 114 6.65 2.63 -7.55
CA SER A 114 6.56 2.39 -8.98
C SER A 114 5.75 3.49 -9.69
N GLU A 115 5.71 3.43 -11.01
CA GLU A 115 4.62 4.03 -11.79
C GLU A 115 3.27 3.52 -11.28
N SER A 116 2.24 4.38 -11.32
CA SER A 116 0.89 4.01 -10.92
C SER A 116 0.25 3.09 -11.96
N TYR A 117 -0.43 2.05 -11.51
CA TYR A 117 -1.14 1.09 -12.38
C TYR A 117 -2.67 1.16 -12.30
N ILE A 118 -3.20 1.90 -11.32
CA ILE A 118 -4.62 2.19 -11.15
C ILE A 118 -4.81 3.45 -10.31
N SER A 119 -5.94 4.13 -10.47
CA SER A 119 -6.33 5.25 -9.61
C SER A 119 -7.67 4.94 -8.95
N VAL A 120 -7.83 5.36 -7.71
CA VAL A 120 -9.08 5.24 -6.96
C VAL A 120 -9.58 6.62 -6.55
N GLU A 121 -10.88 6.73 -6.33
CA GLU A 121 -11.50 7.90 -5.73
C GLU A 121 -11.97 7.56 -4.32
N ILE A 122 -12.01 8.54 -3.43
CA ILE A 122 -12.40 8.35 -2.05
C ILE A 122 -13.85 8.78 -1.85
N VAL A 123 -14.65 7.88 -1.30
CA VAL A 123 -16.11 8.00 -1.25
C VAL A 123 -16.64 7.61 0.14
N PRO A 124 -17.63 8.34 0.67
CA PRO A 124 -18.34 7.97 1.90
C PRO A 124 -19.43 6.93 1.62
N PHE A 125 -19.56 5.96 2.52
CA PHE A 125 -20.59 4.95 2.54
C PHE A 125 -21.26 4.88 3.91
N THR A 126 -22.54 4.46 3.93
CA THR A 126 -23.34 4.28 5.14
C THR A 126 -24.06 2.93 5.10
N ALA A 127 -24.74 2.52 6.18
CA ALA A 127 -25.67 1.40 6.12
C ALA A 127 -26.80 1.69 5.14
N LYS A 128 -27.23 0.70 4.37
CA LYS A 128 -28.25 0.85 3.32
C LYS A 128 -29.56 1.45 3.85
N GLU A 129 -29.93 1.07 5.07
CA GLU A 129 -31.12 1.61 5.78
C GLU A 129 -30.98 3.10 6.13
N ASN A 130 -29.76 3.62 6.16
CA ASN A 130 -29.44 5.02 6.44
C ASN A 130 -29.11 5.83 5.18
N ALA A 131 -29.25 5.27 3.97
CA ALA A 131 -28.85 5.92 2.73
C ALA A 131 -29.48 7.31 2.52
N GLY A 132 -30.71 7.53 3.02
CA GLY A 132 -31.40 8.83 2.96
C GLY A 132 -31.11 9.77 4.14
N LYS A 133 -30.32 9.35 5.13
CA LYS A 133 -30.04 10.17 6.32
C LYS A 133 -29.01 11.27 6.06
N PHE A 134 -28.08 10.99 5.13
CA PHE A 134 -27.01 11.91 4.78
C PHE A 134 -27.16 12.36 3.32
N ASP A 135 -27.06 13.66 3.08
CA ASP A 135 -27.09 14.27 1.76
C ASP A 135 -25.83 15.12 1.55
N GLY A 136 -24.89 14.57 0.82
CA GLY A 136 -23.61 15.19 0.56
C GLY A 136 -22.63 15.22 1.75
N HIS A 137 -21.48 15.82 1.51
CA HIS A 137 -20.41 15.91 2.49
C HIS A 137 -20.74 16.82 3.69
N GLU A 138 -21.58 17.83 3.49
CA GLU A 138 -21.95 18.76 4.55
C GLU A 138 -22.79 18.08 5.64
N ALA A 139 -23.70 17.16 5.25
CA ALA A 139 -24.47 16.39 6.20
C ALA A 139 -23.61 15.42 7.02
N ILE A 140 -22.47 14.99 6.49
CA ILE A 140 -21.50 14.16 7.20
C ILE A 140 -20.68 15.00 8.19
N ASN A 141 -20.34 16.25 7.83
CA ASN A 141 -19.49 17.12 8.65
C ASN A 141 -20.29 17.84 9.74
N GLN A 142 -21.02 17.11 10.56
CA GLN A 142 -21.82 17.63 11.65
C GLN A 142 -21.39 17.04 13.00
N ALA A 143 -21.54 17.81 14.07
CA ALA A 143 -21.29 17.33 15.42
C ALA A 143 -22.17 16.12 15.75
N GLY A 144 -21.58 15.08 16.32
CA GLY A 144 -22.23 13.83 16.68
C GLY A 144 -22.36 12.81 15.53
N VAL A 145 -22.00 13.18 14.28
CA VAL A 145 -21.87 12.21 13.19
C VAL A 145 -20.55 11.45 13.33
N LYS A 146 -20.62 10.13 13.44
CA LYS A 146 -19.46 9.26 13.62
C LYS A 146 -18.95 8.76 12.28
N VAL A 147 -17.73 9.16 11.91
CA VAL A 147 -17.10 8.78 10.65
C VAL A 147 -15.96 7.80 10.90
N ALA A 148 -16.12 6.55 10.44
CA ALA A 148 -15.10 5.51 10.57
C ALA A 148 -14.06 5.61 9.44
N THR A 149 -12.81 5.38 9.81
CA THR A 149 -11.67 5.30 8.88
C THR A 149 -10.65 4.28 9.41
N THR A 150 -9.81 3.74 8.53
CA THR A 150 -8.82 2.71 8.92
C THR A 150 -7.49 3.35 9.27
N LEU A 151 -6.92 2.94 10.41
CA LEU A 151 -5.62 3.39 10.92
C LEU A 151 -4.49 3.13 9.92
N GLY A 152 -3.62 4.11 9.75
CA GLY A 152 -2.43 4.00 8.89
C GLY A 152 -2.71 4.17 7.39
N THR A 153 -3.97 4.29 6.98
CA THR A 153 -4.32 4.63 5.60
C THR A 153 -4.11 6.11 5.30
N THR A 154 -4.00 6.45 4.02
CA THR A 154 -4.02 7.86 3.60
C THR A 154 -5.39 8.50 3.87
N PHE A 155 -6.45 7.72 3.94
CA PHE A 155 -7.82 8.18 4.19
C PHE A 155 -7.98 8.77 5.58
N GLU A 156 -7.28 8.25 6.59
CA GLU A 156 -7.36 8.76 7.96
C GLU A 156 -7.07 10.27 8.06
N LYS A 157 -6.02 10.73 7.36
CA LYS A 157 -5.67 12.16 7.34
C LYS A 157 -6.69 12.99 6.59
N LEU A 158 -7.17 12.48 5.45
CA LEU A 158 -8.15 13.17 4.61
C LEU A 158 -9.49 13.34 5.34
N VAL A 159 -9.95 12.31 6.03
CA VAL A 159 -11.21 12.33 6.80
C VAL A 159 -11.18 13.44 7.86
N ARG A 160 -10.08 13.56 8.60
CA ARG A 160 -9.94 14.65 9.60
C ARG A 160 -9.96 16.05 8.98
N THR A 161 -9.46 16.19 7.75
CA THR A 161 -9.47 17.45 7.00
C THR A 161 -10.86 17.77 6.44
N TRP A 162 -11.55 16.74 5.93
CA TRP A 162 -12.84 16.92 5.27
C TRP A 162 -14.01 17.08 6.23
N TYR A 163 -13.91 16.47 7.41
CA TYR A 163 -14.98 16.43 8.40
C TYR A 163 -14.49 16.87 9.78
N PRO A 164 -14.00 18.13 9.90
CA PRO A 164 -13.43 18.63 11.17
C PRO A 164 -14.46 18.73 12.30
N ASN A 165 -15.77 18.74 11.99
CA ASN A 165 -16.85 18.84 12.97
C ASN A 165 -17.41 17.45 13.36
N ALA A 166 -17.07 16.40 12.62
CA ALA A 166 -17.56 15.06 12.89
C ALA A 166 -16.69 14.31 13.92
N ASP A 167 -17.27 13.30 14.55
CA ASP A 167 -16.56 12.40 15.46
C ASP A 167 -15.80 11.33 14.67
N ILE A 168 -14.49 11.47 14.54
CA ILE A 168 -13.68 10.54 13.75
C ILE A 168 -13.34 9.29 14.58
N LYS A 169 -13.84 8.15 14.12
CA LYS A 169 -13.54 6.84 14.69
C LYS A 169 -12.48 6.12 13.86
N VAL A 170 -11.28 6.03 14.41
CA VAL A 170 -10.18 5.28 13.78
C VAL A 170 -10.31 3.80 14.14
N VAL A 171 -10.34 2.95 13.13
CA VAL A 171 -10.50 1.49 13.24
C VAL A 171 -9.19 0.81 12.89
N GLU A 172 -8.70 -0.08 13.74
CA GLU A 172 -7.48 -0.85 13.52
C GLU A 172 -7.80 -2.26 13.03
N ALA A 173 -7.02 -2.75 12.06
CA ALA A 173 -7.15 -4.13 11.55
C ALA A 173 -7.08 -5.15 12.70
N PRO A 174 -7.87 -6.25 12.67
CA PRO A 174 -8.67 -6.72 11.54
C PRO A 174 -10.07 -6.08 11.41
N ALA A 175 -10.47 -5.18 12.31
CA ALA A 175 -11.76 -4.51 12.22
C ALA A 175 -11.80 -3.54 11.01
N ARG A 176 -12.98 -3.40 10.40
CA ARG A 176 -13.18 -2.58 9.19
C ARG A 176 -14.26 -1.53 9.41
N GLY A 177 -14.08 -0.36 8.79
CA GLY A 177 -15.02 0.76 8.92
C GLY A 177 -16.46 0.39 8.55
N TYR A 178 -16.68 -0.41 7.50
CA TYR A 178 -18.03 -0.85 7.13
C TYR A 178 -18.70 -1.73 8.20
N GLN A 179 -17.93 -2.54 8.93
CA GLN A 179 -18.47 -3.35 10.03
C GLN A 179 -18.94 -2.48 11.19
N GLU A 180 -18.25 -1.36 11.44
CA GLU A 180 -18.68 -0.39 12.46
C GLU A 180 -20.00 0.28 12.10
N VAL A 181 -20.18 0.58 10.80
CA VAL A 181 -21.43 1.16 10.27
C VAL A 181 -22.58 0.15 10.35
N LEU A 182 -22.37 -1.08 9.88
CA LEU A 182 -23.39 -2.14 9.94
C LEU A 182 -23.79 -2.51 11.38
N ALA A 183 -22.88 -2.35 12.33
CA ALA A 183 -23.13 -2.58 13.75
C ALA A 183 -23.71 -1.34 14.48
N GLY A 184 -23.98 -0.24 13.78
CA GLY A 184 -24.52 1.01 14.37
C GLY A 184 -23.52 1.75 15.28
N ARG A 185 -22.22 1.41 15.23
CA ARG A 185 -21.17 2.05 16.03
C ARG A 185 -20.51 3.22 15.31
N ALA A 186 -20.74 3.37 13.99
CA ALA A 186 -20.43 4.54 13.18
C ALA A 186 -21.60 4.82 12.25
N ASP A 187 -21.73 6.06 11.78
CA ASP A 187 -22.77 6.48 10.85
C ASP A 187 -22.31 6.35 9.39
N VAL A 188 -21.06 6.69 9.13
CA VAL A 188 -20.44 6.71 7.81
C VAL A 188 -19.06 6.07 7.90
N PHE A 189 -18.60 5.42 6.85
CA PHE A 189 -17.21 5.04 6.69
C PHE A 189 -16.65 5.54 5.36
N ILE A 190 -15.35 5.80 5.34
CA ILE A 190 -14.66 6.32 4.16
C ILE A 190 -13.77 5.24 3.59
N THR A 191 -13.95 4.98 2.30
CA THR A 191 -13.12 4.05 1.55
C THR A 191 -13.00 4.46 0.08
N SER A 192 -12.36 3.63 -0.75
CA SER A 192 -12.30 3.85 -2.19
C SER A 192 -13.63 3.49 -2.87
N ASN A 193 -13.87 4.10 -4.03
CA ASN A 193 -14.98 3.72 -4.92
C ASN A 193 -14.95 2.22 -5.24
N ILE A 194 -13.77 1.65 -5.47
CA ILE A 194 -13.57 0.22 -5.80
C ILE A 194 -14.04 -0.68 -4.66
N GLU A 195 -13.52 -0.50 -3.45
CA GLU A 195 -13.94 -1.29 -2.29
C GLU A 195 -15.42 -1.06 -1.98
N GLY A 196 -15.84 0.20 -2.01
CA GLY A 196 -17.21 0.58 -1.72
C GLY A 196 -18.22 -0.11 -2.61
N SER A 197 -18.01 -0.13 -3.93
CA SER A 197 -18.90 -0.85 -4.87
C SER A 197 -18.97 -2.34 -4.57
N THR A 198 -17.85 -2.97 -4.25
CA THR A 198 -17.82 -4.39 -3.83
C THR A 198 -18.60 -4.62 -2.53
N LEU A 199 -18.54 -3.68 -1.59
CA LEU A 199 -19.26 -3.78 -0.32
C LEU A 199 -20.77 -3.50 -0.49
N GLU A 200 -21.17 -2.61 -1.38
CA GLU A 200 -22.59 -2.40 -1.75
C GLU A 200 -23.22 -3.66 -2.30
N GLU A 201 -22.50 -4.37 -3.17
CA GLU A 201 -22.99 -5.60 -3.76
C GLU A 201 -23.17 -6.74 -2.75
N LYS A 202 -22.24 -6.86 -1.78
CA LYS A 202 -22.12 -8.04 -0.90
C LYS A 202 -22.68 -7.84 0.50
N PHE A 203 -22.69 -6.60 0.97
CA PHE A 203 -23.07 -6.26 2.34
C PHE A 203 -24.05 -5.09 2.35
N GLY A 204 -24.86 -4.95 3.32
CA GLY A 204 -25.92 -3.95 3.40
C GLY A 204 -25.43 -2.49 3.58
N VAL A 205 -24.48 -2.05 2.77
CA VAL A 205 -24.01 -0.66 2.73
C VAL A 205 -24.45 0.02 1.44
N ALA A 206 -24.44 1.35 1.41
CA ALA A 206 -24.74 2.16 0.25
C ALA A 206 -23.85 3.42 0.24
N ARG A 207 -23.52 3.90 -0.93
CA ARG A 207 -22.88 5.19 -1.11
C ARG A 207 -23.77 6.32 -0.56
N VAL A 208 -23.17 7.28 0.14
CA VAL A 208 -23.90 8.47 0.59
C VAL A 208 -24.35 9.29 -0.62
N SER A 209 -25.64 9.64 -0.66
CA SER A 209 -26.25 10.41 -1.76
C SER A 209 -25.59 11.78 -1.88
N ASN A 210 -25.44 12.27 -3.10
CA ASN A 210 -24.87 13.60 -3.43
C ASN A 210 -23.48 13.89 -2.81
N ALA A 211 -22.81 12.88 -2.27
CA ALA A 211 -21.42 12.99 -1.83
C ALA A 211 -20.49 12.63 -3.00
N GLU A 212 -20.01 13.67 -3.68
CA GLU A 212 -19.08 13.49 -4.79
C GLU A 212 -17.79 12.76 -4.33
N ALA A 213 -17.25 11.95 -5.24
CA ALA A 213 -15.96 11.34 -5.02
C ALA A 213 -14.86 12.41 -4.97
N ARG A 214 -13.94 12.27 -4.02
CA ARG A 214 -12.86 13.22 -3.80
C ARG A 214 -11.49 12.57 -3.92
N SER A 215 -10.49 13.41 -4.12
CA SER A 215 -9.06 13.04 -4.11
C SER A 215 -8.75 11.83 -4.98
N PRO A 216 -8.76 11.97 -6.30
CA PRO A 216 -8.18 10.95 -7.17
C PRO A 216 -6.80 10.55 -6.63
N THR A 217 -6.66 9.28 -6.31
CA THR A 217 -5.48 8.77 -5.61
C THR A 217 -4.82 7.70 -6.45
N PRO A 218 -3.64 7.96 -7.01
CA PRO A 218 -2.88 6.95 -7.73
C PRO A 218 -2.39 5.86 -6.77
N ILE A 219 -2.55 4.62 -7.19
CA ILE A 219 -2.10 3.42 -6.48
C ILE A 219 -0.89 2.85 -7.22
N ALA A 220 0.14 2.50 -6.46
CA ALA A 220 1.40 2.00 -6.98
C ALA A 220 2.00 0.93 -6.05
N MET A 221 3.08 0.33 -6.50
CA MET A 221 3.88 -0.56 -5.69
C MET A 221 4.84 0.26 -4.83
N LEU A 222 4.95 -0.10 -3.54
CA LEU A 222 5.88 0.53 -2.60
C LEU A 222 7.17 -0.29 -2.54
N LEU A 223 8.31 0.40 -2.64
CA LEU A 223 9.64 -0.20 -2.76
C LEU A 223 10.64 0.49 -1.81
N PRO A 224 11.80 -0.12 -1.50
CA PRO A 224 12.87 0.56 -0.79
C PRO A 224 13.32 1.82 -1.56
N GLN A 225 13.29 2.98 -0.90
CA GLN A 225 13.55 4.29 -1.54
C GLN A 225 14.96 4.38 -2.15
N THR A 226 15.93 3.74 -1.54
CA THR A 226 17.35 3.79 -1.95
C THR A 226 17.70 2.78 -3.05
N ASP A 227 16.79 1.86 -3.37
CA ASP A 227 17.05 0.82 -4.37
C ASP A 227 16.56 1.23 -5.76
N GLN A 228 17.33 2.11 -6.39
CA GLN A 228 17.00 2.60 -7.73
C GLN A 228 17.01 1.50 -8.80
N VAL A 229 17.79 0.44 -8.61
CA VAL A 229 17.84 -0.70 -9.55
C VAL A 229 16.51 -1.43 -9.54
N TRP A 230 15.99 -1.74 -8.35
CA TRP A 230 14.71 -2.41 -8.19
C TRP A 230 13.54 -1.53 -8.65
N ILE A 231 13.54 -0.25 -8.28
CA ILE A 231 12.53 0.73 -8.74
C ILE A 231 12.51 0.82 -10.27
N ASN A 232 13.65 0.91 -10.92
CA ASN A 232 13.74 0.98 -12.38
C ASN A 232 13.26 -0.30 -13.05
N TYR A 233 13.60 -1.47 -12.50
CA TYR A 233 13.09 -2.75 -13.00
C TYR A 233 11.56 -2.79 -12.95
N VAL A 234 10.98 -2.50 -11.79
CA VAL A 234 9.52 -2.53 -11.59
C VAL A 234 8.82 -1.50 -12.51
N ASN A 235 9.36 -0.28 -12.64
CA ASN A 235 8.80 0.73 -13.54
C ASN A 235 8.80 0.29 -15.00
N ASN A 236 9.89 -0.30 -15.47
CA ASN A 236 9.95 -0.82 -16.82
C ASN A 236 9.01 -2.02 -17.01
N TRP A 237 8.90 -2.88 -15.99
CA TRP A 237 7.95 -3.99 -15.99
C TRP A 237 6.50 -3.50 -16.08
N VAL A 238 6.12 -2.49 -15.29
CA VAL A 238 4.77 -1.87 -15.36
C VAL A 238 4.49 -1.37 -16.78
N LYS A 239 5.40 -0.62 -17.40
CA LYS A 239 5.24 -0.10 -18.77
C LYS A 239 5.08 -1.22 -19.81
N VAL A 240 5.86 -2.28 -19.69
CA VAL A 240 5.76 -3.45 -20.59
C VAL A 240 4.41 -4.15 -20.42
N LYS A 241 3.95 -4.34 -19.18
CA LYS A 241 2.66 -4.99 -18.88
C LYS A 241 1.48 -4.13 -19.30
N GLU A 242 1.57 -2.82 -19.14
CA GLU A 242 0.57 -1.88 -19.64
C GLU A 242 0.45 -1.95 -21.17
N ALA A 243 1.58 -1.88 -21.88
CA ALA A 243 1.61 -1.99 -23.34
C ALA A 243 1.07 -3.34 -23.87
N LYS A 244 1.16 -4.41 -23.07
CA LYS A 244 0.60 -5.73 -23.38
C LYS A 244 -0.86 -5.91 -22.95
N GLY A 245 -1.49 -4.90 -22.36
CA GLY A 245 -2.89 -4.95 -21.91
C GLY A 245 -3.13 -5.80 -20.66
N PHE A 246 -2.08 -6.17 -19.92
CA PHE A 246 -2.20 -7.03 -18.74
C PHE A 246 -3.07 -6.38 -17.66
N PHE A 247 -2.85 -5.11 -17.35
CA PHE A 247 -3.62 -4.42 -16.31
C PHE A 247 -5.10 -4.29 -16.67
N GLU A 248 -5.42 -4.01 -17.94
CA GLU A 248 -6.83 -3.93 -18.39
C GLU A 248 -7.51 -5.30 -18.34
N ALA A 249 -6.84 -6.36 -18.77
CA ALA A 249 -7.36 -7.72 -18.64
C ALA A 249 -7.58 -8.12 -17.17
N ASN A 250 -6.65 -7.74 -16.29
CA ASN A 250 -6.77 -8.03 -14.85
C ASN A 250 -7.88 -7.18 -14.20
N LYS A 251 -8.05 -5.91 -14.56
CA LYS A 251 -9.19 -5.10 -14.14
C LYS A 251 -10.51 -5.77 -14.53
N ALA A 252 -10.66 -6.18 -15.78
CA ALA A 252 -11.87 -6.86 -16.26
C ALA A 252 -12.15 -8.17 -15.48
N LYS A 253 -11.11 -8.95 -15.13
CA LYS A 253 -11.22 -10.16 -14.30
C LYS A 253 -11.82 -9.88 -12.93
N TRP A 254 -11.48 -8.73 -12.33
CA TRP A 254 -11.88 -8.34 -10.98
C TRP A 254 -13.07 -7.37 -10.94
N GLY A 255 -13.64 -7.00 -12.09
CA GLY A 255 -14.78 -6.08 -12.18
C GLY A 255 -14.44 -4.63 -11.82
N LEU A 256 -13.21 -4.18 -12.19
CA LEU A 256 -12.68 -2.83 -11.94
C LEU A 256 -12.76 -1.93 -13.16
#